data_7ba7103caf47c12b4a8c2c7844dfa9f5
#
_entry.id   7ba7103caf47c12b4a8c2c7844dfa9f5
#
_cell.length_a   1.000
_cell.length_b   1.000
_cell.length_c   1.000
_cell.angle_alpha   90.00
_cell.angle_beta   90.00
_cell.angle_gamma   90.00
#
_symmetry.space_group_name_H-M   'P 1'
#
loop_
_entity.id
_entity.type
_entity.pdbx_description
1 polymer ?
#
loop_
_entity_poly.entity_id
_entity_poly.type
_entity_poly.pdbx_seq_one_letter_code
_entity_poly.pdbx_strand_id
1 'polypeptide(L)'
;MRGRVRAIGLSGKLWPAHIKPQSDELLSSWLVRLAMEHGIKLHTFCSLAWPRKQIWNRDIDRSADAELLRTLSDKTATSIERVRATTLAAYESVLYEEHKNLGPAAWLTPVGIYHRTHTKCGLQFCPRCLAEDKEPYYRRKWRLAFMVACENHYIVLHDRCPRCHEAVNFHRDELGNFRKFAAESLTTCNHCGLDLRRADEVAPPVSVTLPEVRFAADLLSAIDTGFAQVSESVVIHSHLYFAVLRQMMKVMAMRDRRIDKLRRALSNTFSLTPYTPPALRSRPDVQELGTTDRRQLLMLARCLLEEWPGRFIEFSRKYKVWSSLWLRNFEPNAHERPRTAPFWFWSVVHEHLYRAKYRPSETETSAAISYLKHSGTVLNKSALSRLLGVAVIRRKGILC
;
A
#
# COMPACT_ATOMS: atom_id res chain seq x y z
N MET A 1 1.46 39.42 31.75
CA MET A 1 2.76 39.75 31.08
C MET A 1 3.07 38.65 30.08
N ARG A 2 2.92 38.89 28.78
CA ARG A 2 3.29 37.94 27.75
C ARG A 2 4.80 38.04 27.51
N GLY A 3 5.57 37.12 28.07
CA GLY A 3 7.01 37.00 27.77
C GLY A 3 7.22 36.90 26.28
N ARG A 4 7.97 37.81 25.68
CA ARG A 4 8.50 37.68 24.33
C ARG A 4 9.42 36.46 24.32
N VAL A 5 8.94 35.32 23.77
CA VAL A 5 9.82 34.22 23.40
C VAL A 5 10.79 34.78 22.36
N ARG A 6 12.03 34.99 22.75
CA ARG A 6 13.13 35.28 21.79
C ARG A 6 13.19 34.09 20.85
N ALA A 7 13.02 34.33 19.56
CA ALA A 7 13.27 33.33 18.54
C ALA A 7 14.74 32.89 18.70
N ILE A 8 14.95 31.72 19.31
CA ILE A 8 16.27 31.12 19.46
C ILE A 8 16.67 30.70 18.06
N GLY A 9 17.68 31.38 17.51
CA GLY A 9 18.12 31.13 16.13
C GLY A 9 18.58 29.68 15.95
N LEU A 10 18.12 29.03 14.88
CA LEU A 10 18.56 27.68 14.49
C LEU A 10 19.96 27.67 13.84
N SER A 11 20.74 28.76 13.98
CA SER A 11 22.04 28.95 13.33
C SER A 11 23.22 28.25 14.01
N GLY A 12 23.07 27.85 15.28
CA GLY A 12 24.13 27.17 16.05
C GLY A 12 24.59 25.84 15.44
N LYS A 13 25.71 25.30 15.92
CA LYS A 13 26.23 23.98 15.51
C LYS A 13 25.17 22.89 15.73
N LEU A 14 24.55 22.88 16.91
CA LEU A 14 23.37 22.07 17.20
C LEU A 14 22.16 22.98 17.37
N TRP A 15 20.98 22.43 17.09
CA TRP A 15 19.73 23.11 17.44
C TRP A 15 19.54 23.13 18.98
N PRO A 16 18.91 24.14 19.56
CA PRO A 16 18.67 24.22 20.99
C PRO A 16 17.96 22.99 21.55
N ALA A 17 16.90 22.54 20.86
CA ALA A 17 16.27 21.26 21.09
C ALA A 17 16.68 20.28 19.99
N HIS A 18 17.48 19.28 20.32
CA HIS A 18 18.01 18.30 19.36
C HIS A 18 17.65 16.87 19.78
N ILE A 19 16.33 16.68 20.03
CA ILE A 19 15.78 15.36 20.36
C ILE A 19 16.09 14.34 19.26
N LYS A 20 16.26 13.09 19.66
CA LYS A 20 16.52 11.98 18.74
C LYS A 20 15.21 11.38 18.23
N PRO A 21 15.22 10.76 17.04
CA PRO A 21 14.05 9.98 16.62
C PRO A 21 13.85 8.78 17.55
N GLN A 22 12.58 8.43 17.79
CA GLN A 22 12.20 7.21 18.49
C GLN A 22 12.49 5.98 17.60
N SER A 23 12.37 4.79 18.20
CA SER A 23 12.49 3.55 17.41
C SER A 23 11.36 3.47 16.38
N ASP A 24 11.69 3.19 15.12
CA ASP A 24 10.73 3.13 13.98
C ASP A 24 9.92 4.42 13.78
N GLU A 25 10.43 5.58 14.20
CA GLU A 25 9.72 6.85 14.02
C GLU A 25 9.77 7.32 12.57
N LEU A 26 8.63 7.81 12.07
CA LEU A 26 8.47 8.41 10.76
C LEU A 26 9.13 9.81 10.73
N LEU A 27 9.82 10.16 9.65
CA LEU A 27 10.51 11.45 9.51
C LEU A 27 9.58 12.65 9.76
N SER A 28 8.38 12.63 9.20
CA SER A 28 7.38 13.69 9.39
C SER A 28 6.97 13.83 10.86
N SER A 29 6.84 12.73 11.59
CA SER A 29 6.57 12.72 13.04
C SER A 29 7.72 13.36 13.82
N TRP A 30 8.96 12.98 13.53
CA TRP A 30 10.14 13.54 14.18
C TRP A 30 10.28 15.05 13.94
N LEU A 31 9.99 15.52 12.71
CA LEU A 31 9.97 16.96 12.39
C LEU A 31 8.94 17.72 13.21
N VAL A 32 7.75 17.15 13.41
CA VAL A 32 6.70 17.75 14.26
C VAL A 32 7.22 17.85 15.71
N ARG A 33 7.78 16.78 16.27
CA ARG A 33 8.32 16.79 17.63
C ARG A 33 9.46 17.80 17.80
N LEU A 34 10.36 17.90 16.81
CA LEU A 34 11.42 18.92 16.81
C LEU A 34 10.84 20.35 16.82
N ALA A 35 9.82 20.63 16.03
CA ALA A 35 9.16 21.92 16.01
C ALA A 35 8.48 22.23 17.37
N MET A 36 7.81 21.24 17.95
CA MET A 36 7.15 21.37 19.28
C MET A 36 8.16 21.67 20.37
N GLU A 37 9.29 20.99 20.42
CA GLU A 37 10.37 21.21 21.40
C GLU A 37 10.99 22.62 21.28
N HIS A 38 10.97 23.19 20.09
CA HIS A 38 11.40 24.58 19.88
C HIS A 38 10.28 25.61 20.19
N GLY A 39 9.07 25.16 20.52
CA GLY A 39 7.92 26.03 20.79
C GLY A 39 7.47 26.84 19.58
N ILE A 40 7.71 26.35 18.35
CA ILE A 40 7.35 27.02 17.09
C ILE A 40 6.55 26.10 16.19
N LYS A 41 5.79 26.70 15.29
CA LYS A 41 4.96 25.99 14.33
C LYS A 41 5.80 25.18 13.37
N LEU A 42 5.30 24.01 12.95
CA LEU A 42 5.99 23.09 12.05
C LEU A 42 6.49 23.78 10.76
N HIS A 43 5.63 24.52 10.07
CA HIS A 43 6.01 25.23 8.85
C HIS A 43 7.06 26.33 9.12
N THR A 44 6.96 27.04 10.23
CA THR A 44 7.95 28.04 10.64
C THR A 44 9.28 27.39 10.95
N PHE A 45 9.27 26.28 11.71
CA PHE A 45 10.48 25.50 12.00
C PHE A 45 11.18 25.09 10.69
N CYS A 46 10.43 24.46 9.80
CA CYS A 46 10.98 23.99 8.52
C CYS A 46 11.50 25.15 7.64
N SER A 47 10.82 26.29 7.61
CA SER A 47 11.26 27.47 6.84
C SER A 47 12.54 28.10 7.41
N LEU A 48 12.72 28.05 8.73
CA LEU A 48 13.95 28.51 9.38
C LEU A 48 15.10 27.52 9.22
N ALA A 49 14.82 26.23 9.33
CA ALA A 49 15.83 25.17 9.21
C ALA A 49 16.32 25.00 7.76
N TRP A 50 15.44 25.15 6.80
CA TRP A 50 15.73 25.01 5.35
C TRP A 50 15.16 26.18 4.56
N PRO A 51 15.80 27.35 4.60
CA PRO A 51 15.34 28.53 3.85
C PRO A 51 15.19 28.22 2.36
N ARG A 52 14.07 28.67 1.76
CA ARG A 52 13.74 28.47 0.34
C ARG A 52 13.34 27.05 -0.07
N LYS A 53 13.30 26.05 0.83
CA LYS A 53 12.79 24.73 0.53
C LYS A 53 11.32 24.60 0.91
N GLN A 54 10.53 24.04 -0.01
CA GLN A 54 9.13 23.74 0.21
C GLN A 54 8.97 22.27 0.63
N ILE A 55 9.32 21.97 1.88
CA ILE A 55 9.39 20.60 2.42
C ILE A 55 8.04 19.89 2.35
N TRP A 56 6.95 20.58 2.63
CA TRP A 56 5.62 20.00 2.72
C TRP A 56 4.83 19.99 1.41
N ASN A 57 5.43 20.32 0.29
CA ASN A 57 4.80 20.18 -1.04
C ASN A 57 4.78 18.74 -1.54
N ARG A 58 5.51 17.85 -0.89
CA ARG A 58 5.65 16.45 -1.20
C ARG A 58 5.54 15.62 0.07
N ASP A 59 5.34 14.31 -0.10
CA ASP A 59 5.43 13.35 0.99
C ASP A 59 6.88 13.29 1.47
N ILE A 60 7.20 14.04 2.53
CA ILE A 60 8.56 14.19 3.04
C ILE A 60 9.16 12.86 3.49
N ASP A 61 8.32 11.93 3.95
CA ASP A 61 8.77 10.61 4.35
C ASP A 61 9.34 9.79 3.18
N ARG A 62 8.98 10.17 1.95
CA ARG A 62 9.46 9.57 0.70
C ARG A 62 10.48 10.43 -0.03
N SER A 63 10.30 11.74 0.01
CA SER A 63 11.01 12.68 -0.87
C SER A 63 12.12 13.47 -0.18
N ALA A 64 12.48 13.11 1.06
CA ALA A 64 13.56 13.76 1.78
C ALA A 64 14.88 13.66 1.00
N ASP A 65 15.46 14.81 0.66
CA ASP A 65 16.74 14.86 -0.06
C ASP A 65 17.94 14.72 0.90
N ALA A 66 19.10 14.46 0.31
CA ALA A 66 20.34 14.26 1.06
C ALA A 66 20.77 15.49 1.89
N GLU A 67 20.43 16.71 1.45
CA GLU A 67 20.75 17.94 2.18
C GLU A 67 19.89 18.05 3.44
N LEU A 68 18.58 17.77 3.35
CA LEU A 68 17.68 17.76 4.49
C LEU A 68 18.13 16.72 5.53
N LEU A 69 18.47 15.52 5.08
CA LEU A 69 18.89 14.44 5.98
C LEU A 69 20.23 14.75 6.66
N ARG A 70 21.19 15.35 5.93
CA ARG A 70 22.47 15.80 6.53
C ARG A 70 22.25 16.92 7.54
N THR A 71 21.41 17.89 7.23
CA THR A 71 21.08 18.97 8.18
C THR A 71 20.49 18.41 9.46
N LEU A 72 19.57 17.44 9.38
CA LEU A 72 19.03 16.76 10.56
C LEU A 72 20.14 16.03 11.34
N SER A 73 20.99 15.31 10.63
CA SER A 73 22.11 14.59 11.24
C SER A 73 23.02 15.54 12.04
N ASP A 74 23.46 16.62 11.40
CA ASP A 74 24.40 17.60 11.98
C ASP A 74 23.74 18.37 13.13
N LYS A 75 22.53 18.88 12.91
CA LYS A 75 21.84 19.76 13.87
C LYS A 75 21.26 19.04 15.07
N THR A 76 21.05 17.75 14.97
CA THR A 76 20.54 16.93 16.09
C THR A 76 21.61 16.01 16.66
N ALA A 77 22.84 15.98 16.13
CA ALA A 77 23.89 15.01 16.47
C ALA A 77 23.36 13.56 16.43
N THR A 78 22.62 13.22 15.36
CA THR A 78 22.09 11.89 15.10
C THR A 78 22.85 11.30 13.91
N SER A 79 23.27 10.02 13.97
CA SER A 79 23.96 9.42 12.82
C SER A 79 23.10 9.46 11.57
N ILE A 80 23.73 9.61 10.40
CA ILE A 80 23.01 9.73 9.12
C ILE A 80 22.21 8.46 8.81
N GLU A 81 22.68 7.30 9.22
CA GLU A 81 21.99 6.01 9.11
C GLU A 81 20.68 6.02 9.88
N ARG A 82 20.72 6.52 11.13
CA ARG A 82 19.53 6.64 11.96
C ARG A 82 18.54 7.68 11.41
N VAL A 83 19.04 8.77 10.84
CA VAL A 83 18.20 9.75 10.15
C VAL A 83 17.54 9.12 8.91
N ARG A 84 18.31 8.43 8.06
CA ARG A 84 17.77 7.72 6.90
C ARG A 84 16.73 6.65 7.29
N ALA A 85 16.95 5.97 8.41
CA ALA A 85 16.03 4.98 8.94
C ALA A 85 14.66 5.56 9.32
N THR A 86 14.48 6.87 9.44
CA THR A 86 13.17 7.51 9.63
C THR A 86 12.38 7.65 8.33
N THR A 87 13.00 7.49 7.18
CA THR A 87 12.38 7.64 5.86
C THR A 87 11.80 6.33 5.34
N LEU A 88 10.88 6.42 4.38
CA LEU A 88 10.33 5.24 3.68
C LEU A 88 11.31 4.66 2.64
N ALA A 89 12.36 5.40 2.28
CA ALA A 89 13.45 4.88 1.44
C ALA A 89 14.19 3.71 2.11
N ALA A 90 14.15 3.61 3.43
CA ALA A 90 14.72 2.48 4.16
C ALA A 90 14.07 1.12 3.84
N TYR A 91 12.96 1.09 3.12
CA TYR A 91 12.30 -0.14 2.66
C TYR A 91 12.72 -0.56 1.23
N GLU A 92 13.63 0.17 0.60
CA GLU A 92 14.19 -0.18 -0.69
C GLU A 92 14.91 -1.53 -0.63
N SER A 93 14.79 -2.31 -1.68
CA SER A 93 15.33 -3.68 -1.82
C SER A 93 14.71 -4.75 -0.90
N VAL A 94 13.94 -4.38 0.11
CA VAL A 94 13.27 -5.35 1.00
C VAL A 94 11.75 -5.42 0.80
N LEU A 95 11.11 -4.29 0.50
CA LEU A 95 9.67 -4.22 0.24
C LEU A 95 9.34 -4.02 -1.24
N TYR A 96 10.17 -3.25 -1.91
CA TYR A 96 10.11 -2.96 -3.34
C TYR A 96 11.53 -2.83 -3.91
N GLU A 97 11.67 -3.07 -5.22
CA GLU A 97 12.98 -3.12 -5.88
C GLU A 97 13.69 -1.76 -5.86
N GLU A 98 12.98 -0.68 -6.18
CA GLU A 98 13.51 0.69 -6.30
C GLU A 98 12.62 1.70 -5.57
N HIS A 99 13.24 2.59 -4.81
CA HIS A 99 12.51 3.68 -4.14
C HIS A 99 12.09 4.77 -5.14
N LYS A 100 10.81 5.16 -5.07
CA LYS A 100 10.25 6.23 -5.89
C LYS A 100 9.87 7.42 -5.02
N ASN A 101 10.55 8.54 -5.19
CA ASN A 101 10.23 9.78 -4.49
C ASN A 101 8.87 10.35 -4.87
N LEU A 102 8.42 10.12 -6.11
CA LEU A 102 7.18 10.66 -6.68
C LEU A 102 6.31 9.54 -7.28
N GLY A 103 5.03 9.85 -7.47
CA GLY A 103 4.07 8.93 -8.06
C GLY A 103 3.63 7.80 -7.12
N PRO A 104 2.86 6.83 -7.63
CA PRO A 104 2.45 5.67 -6.85
C PRO A 104 3.65 4.83 -6.40
N ALA A 105 3.68 4.44 -5.14
CA ALA A 105 4.69 3.54 -4.59
C ALA A 105 4.01 2.28 -4.06
N ALA A 106 4.51 1.13 -4.49
CA ALA A 106 4.00 -0.16 -4.03
C ALA A 106 4.10 -0.25 -2.51
N TRP A 107 3.05 -0.73 -1.87
CA TRP A 107 2.99 -0.95 -0.42
C TRP A 107 3.01 0.28 0.49
N LEU A 108 3.23 1.48 -0.03
CA LEU A 108 3.23 2.70 0.78
C LEU A 108 1.88 3.40 0.68
N THR A 109 1.21 3.58 1.82
CA THR A 109 -0.07 4.31 1.88
C THR A 109 0.14 5.77 1.51
N PRO A 110 -0.65 6.35 0.57
CA PRO A 110 -0.49 7.73 0.16
C PRO A 110 -1.06 8.69 1.22
N VAL A 111 -0.36 9.77 1.51
CA VAL A 111 -0.85 10.84 2.42
C VAL A 111 -1.58 11.98 1.68
N GLY A 112 -1.68 11.93 0.37
CA GLY A 112 -2.51 12.84 -0.44
C GLY A 112 -2.17 14.33 -0.32
N ILE A 113 -0.90 14.70 -0.20
CA ILE A 113 -0.45 16.08 0.06
C ILE A 113 -0.90 17.09 -1.01
N TYR A 114 -1.02 16.66 -2.26
CA TYR A 114 -1.28 17.53 -3.42
C TYR A 114 -2.73 17.93 -3.66
N HIS A 115 -3.68 17.28 -3.03
CA HIS A 115 -5.08 17.49 -3.37
C HIS A 115 -5.76 18.40 -2.35
N ARG A 116 -6.42 19.44 -2.83
CA ARG A 116 -7.27 20.32 -2.01
C ARG A 116 -8.44 19.55 -1.41
N THR A 117 -8.90 18.51 -2.09
CA THR A 117 -9.95 17.61 -1.62
C THR A 117 -9.35 16.24 -1.32
N HIS A 118 -9.38 15.81 -0.05
CA HIS A 118 -8.82 14.53 0.37
C HIS A 118 -9.92 13.48 0.49
N THR A 119 -10.00 12.62 -0.50
CA THR A 119 -10.80 11.39 -0.42
C THR A 119 -9.97 10.19 0.02
N LYS A 120 -8.63 10.34 0.09
CA LYS A 120 -7.70 9.25 0.45
C LYS A 120 -7.50 9.17 1.96
N CYS A 121 -7.11 7.98 2.42
CA CYS A 121 -6.70 7.77 3.80
C CYS A 121 -5.47 8.64 4.13
N GLY A 122 -5.36 9.05 5.39
CA GLY A 122 -4.21 9.78 5.92
C GLY A 122 -3.14 8.85 6.51
N LEU A 123 -2.41 9.39 7.49
CA LEU A 123 -1.52 8.61 8.32
C LEU A 123 -2.33 7.63 9.17
N GLN A 124 -1.89 6.38 9.20
CA GLN A 124 -2.47 5.38 10.08
C GLN A 124 -1.94 5.54 11.50
N PHE A 125 -2.77 5.17 12.48
CA PHE A 125 -2.38 5.23 13.89
C PHE A 125 -3.14 4.20 14.73
N CYS A 126 -2.52 3.84 15.86
CA CYS A 126 -3.15 3.13 16.95
C CYS A 126 -3.40 4.10 18.11
N PRO A 127 -4.64 4.36 18.54
CA PRO A 127 -4.94 5.31 19.61
C PRO A 127 -4.27 4.91 20.93
N ARG A 128 -4.23 3.62 21.23
CA ARG A 128 -3.62 3.11 22.47
C ARG A 128 -2.11 3.28 22.48
N CYS A 129 -1.41 3.00 21.35
CA CYS A 129 0.00 3.31 21.25
C CYS A 129 0.28 4.80 21.48
N LEU A 130 -0.51 5.69 20.86
CA LEU A 130 -0.36 7.14 21.05
C LEU A 130 -0.64 7.58 22.50
N ALA A 131 -1.50 6.85 23.23
CA ALA A 131 -1.82 7.15 24.62
C ALA A 131 -0.75 6.62 25.61
N GLU A 132 -0.16 5.47 25.33
CA GLU A 132 0.82 4.79 26.18
C GLU A 132 2.24 5.29 25.97
N ASP A 133 2.55 5.85 24.79
CA ASP A 133 3.86 6.43 24.51
C ASP A 133 4.10 7.61 25.46
N LYS A 134 5.24 7.61 26.16
CA LYS A 134 5.68 8.75 27.00
C LYS A 134 5.71 10.05 26.18
N GLU A 135 6.21 9.94 24.95
CA GLU A 135 6.20 10.97 23.92
C GLU A 135 5.54 10.38 22.68
N PRO A 136 4.29 10.74 22.38
CA PRO A 136 3.57 10.19 21.22
C PRO A 136 4.33 10.41 19.91
N TYR A 137 4.35 9.39 19.06
CA TYR A 137 4.96 9.47 17.74
C TYR A 137 4.31 8.51 16.75
N TYR A 138 4.45 8.80 15.46
CA TYR A 138 3.95 7.94 14.40
C TYR A 138 5.05 7.02 13.89
N ARG A 139 4.72 5.74 13.83
CA ARG A 139 5.64 4.68 13.45
C ARG A 139 5.73 4.59 11.92
N ARG A 140 6.93 4.41 11.40
CA ARG A 140 7.19 4.22 9.96
C ARG A 140 6.45 3.02 9.40
N LYS A 141 6.38 1.91 10.12
CA LYS A 141 5.63 0.72 9.74
C LYS A 141 4.13 0.98 9.55
N TRP A 142 3.53 1.98 10.18
CA TRP A 142 2.14 2.35 9.95
C TRP A 142 1.88 2.92 8.55
N ARG A 143 2.94 3.25 7.78
CA ARG A 143 2.85 3.63 6.37
C ARG A 143 2.82 2.43 5.42
N LEU A 144 3.01 1.22 5.92
CA LEU A 144 2.97 0.00 5.11
C LEU A 144 1.52 -0.44 4.88
N ALA A 145 1.15 -0.68 3.63
CA ALA A 145 -0.23 -1.00 3.27
C ALA A 145 -0.71 -2.35 3.84
N PHE A 146 0.19 -3.26 4.18
CA PHE A 146 -0.13 -4.51 4.86
C PHE A 146 -0.25 -4.37 6.39
N MET A 147 0.25 -3.27 6.96
CA MET A 147 0.05 -2.98 8.38
C MET A 147 -1.36 -2.44 8.60
N VAL A 148 -2.27 -3.35 8.81
CA VAL A 148 -3.71 -3.06 9.01
C VAL A 148 -4.13 -3.15 10.47
N ALA A 149 -3.24 -3.66 11.33
CA ALA A 149 -3.50 -3.88 12.74
C ALA A 149 -2.31 -3.47 13.60
N CYS A 150 -2.58 -3.12 14.84
CA CYS A 150 -1.57 -2.91 15.86
C CYS A 150 -1.19 -4.26 16.50
N GLU A 151 0.08 -4.61 16.44
CA GLU A 151 0.62 -5.84 16.99
C GLU A 151 0.61 -5.86 18.53
N ASN A 152 0.70 -4.68 19.18
CA ASN A 152 0.70 -4.56 20.64
C ASN A 152 -0.70 -4.61 21.24
N HIS A 153 -1.70 -4.04 20.52
CA HIS A 153 -3.04 -3.83 21.07
C HIS A 153 -4.11 -4.72 20.44
N TYR A 154 -3.74 -5.48 19.39
CA TYR A 154 -4.63 -6.41 18.69
C TYR A 154 -5.91 -5.74 18.16
N ILE A 155 -5.77 -4.50 17.69
CA ILE A 155 -6.86 -3.73 17.07
C ILE A 155 -6.48 -3.27 15.68
N VAL A 156 -7.48 -3.05 14.84
CA VAL A 156 -7.32 -2.46 13.50
C VAL A 156 -6.82 -1.01 13.64
N LEU A 157 -5.83 -0.63 12.84
CA LEU A 157 -5.34 0.74 12.78
C LEU A 157 -6.41 1.67 12.18
N HIS A 158 -6.54 2.85 12.75
CA HIS A 158 -7.32 3.92 12.12
C HIS A 158 -6.53 4.50 10.95
N ASP A 159 -7.19 4.77 9.82
CA ASP A 159 -6.62 5.43 8.65
C ASP A 159 -7.19 6.85 8.42
N ARG A 160 -8.02 7.30 9.34
CA ARG A 160 -8.66 8.62 9.39
C ARG A 160 -9.20 8.93 10.78
N CYS A 161 -9.55 10.18 11.02
CA CYS A 161 -10.19 10.55 12.26
C CYS A 161 -11.57 9.87 12.40
N PRO A 162 -11.87 9.16 13.50
CA PRO A 162 -13.14 8.47 13.65
C PRO A 162 -14.36 9.41 13.85
N ARG A 163 -14.13 10.67 14.24
CA ARG A 163 -15.21 11.65 14.47
C ARG A 163 -15.64 12.36 13.19
N CYS A 164 -14.68 12.85 12.40
CA CYS A 164 -14.99 13.66 11.22
C CYS A 164 -14.68 12.99 9.89
N HIS A 165 -14.10 11.80 9.93
CA HIS A 165 -13.68 10.99 8.77
C HIS A 165 -12.64 11.66 7.85
N GLU A 166 -12.03 12.76 8.28
CA GLU A 166 -10.93 13.40 7.55
C GLU A 166 -9.61 12.66 7.75
N ALA A 167 -8.74 12.77 6.75
CA ALA A 167 -7.41 12.19 6.80
C ALA A 167 -6.55 12.90 7.86
N VAL A 168 -5.79 12.13 8.64
CA VAL A 168 -4.82 12.67 9.61
C VAL A 168 -3.53 13.02 8.89
N ASN A 169 -3.14 14.29 8.90
CA ASN A 169 -1.97 14.80 8.21
C ASN A 169 -1.36 15.99 8.96
N PHE A 170 -0.11 15.90 9.38
CA PHE A 170 0.55 16.95 10.18
C PHE A 170 0.72 18.27 9.44
N HIS A 171 1.04 18.22 8.15
CA HIS A 171 1.31 19.42 7.34
C HIS A 171 0.11 20.35 7.18
N ARG A 172 -1.06 19.95 7.64
CA ARG A 172 -2.31 20.75 7.55
C ARG A 172 -2.71 21.44 8.83
N ASP A 173 -2.11 21.09 9.94
CA ASP A 173 -2.50 21.59 11.27
C ASP A 173 -2.48 23.12 11.38
N GLU A 174 -1.70 23.78 10.56
CA GLU A 174 -1.47 25.22 10.65
C GLU A 174 -2.07 26.01 9.49
N LEU A 175 -2.51 25.33 8.43
CA LEU A 175 -3.04 25.98 7.24
C LEU A 175 -4.46 26.49 7.50
N GLY A 176 -4.60 27.83 7.55
CA GLY A 176 -5.88 28.51 7.73
C GLY A 176 -6.34 28.67 9.20
N ASN A 177 -5.55 28.24 10.16
CA ASN A 177 -5.90 28.35 11.58
C ASN A 177 -4.83 29.07 12.40
N PHE A 178 -4.82 30.40 12.36
CA PHE A 178 -3.84 31.26 13.05
C PHE A 178 -3.86 31.14 14.59
N ARG A 179 -4.87 30.50 15.16
CA ARG A 179 -5.10 30.43 16.62
C ARG A 179 -4.64 29.13 17.26
N LYS A 180 -4.35 28.06 16.49
CA LYS A 180 -3.88 26.80 17.05
C LYS A 180 -2.36 26.81 17.18
N PHE A 181 -1.87 26.55 18.38
CA PHE A 181 -0.46 26.29 18.64
C PHE A 181 -0.11 24.85 18.25
N ALA A 182 1.07 24.65 17.65
CA ALA A 182 1.59 23.36 17.20
C ALA A 182 1.77 22.32 18.32
N ALA A 183 1.76 22.72 19.57
CA ALA A 183 2.06 21.84 20.72
C ALA A 183 1.08 20.67 20.91
N GLU A 184 -0.07 20.69 20.22
CA GLU A 184 -1.10 19.64 20.33
C GLU A 184 -1.25 18.83 19.04
N SER A 185 -0.43 19.09 18.02
CA SER A 185 -0.70 18.65 16.66
C SER A 185 -0.53 17.15 16.42
N LEU A 186 0.39 16.50 17.11
CA LEU A 186 0.72 15.12 16.82
C LEU A 186 -0.39 14.11 17.16
N THR A 187 -1.15 14.40 18.22
CA THR A 187 -2.26 13.56 18.68
C THR A 187 -3.64 14.17 18.46
N THR A 188 -3.72 15.34 17.81
CA THR A 188 -4.96 16.07 17.62
C THR A 188 -5.38 16.06 16.15
N CYS A 189 -6.62 15.72 15.86
CA CYS A 189 -7.15 15.83 14.50
C CYS A 189 -7.16 17.31 14.08
N ASN A 190 -6.48 17.63 13.01
CA ASN A 190 -6.36 18.98 12.46
C ASN A 190 -7.70 19.59 12.00
N HIS A 191 -8.70 18.74 11.69
CA HIS A 191 -10.01 19.21 11.22
C HIS A 191 -10.98 19.46 12.36
N CYS A 192 -11.21 18.49 13.26
CA CYS A 192 -12.24 18.58 14.29
C CYS A 192 -11.72 18.73 15.73
N GLY A 193 -10.40 18.71 15.94
CA GLY A 193 -9.79 18.84 17.25
C GLY A 193 -9.93 17.62 18.18
N LEU A 194 -10.36 16.46 17.66
CA LEU A 194 -10.39 15.23 18.46
C LEU A 194 -8.98 14.86 18.89
N ASP A 195 -8.80 14.58 20.17
CA ASP A 195 -7.60 13.88 20.65
C ASP A 195 -7.63 12.42 20.17
N LEU A 196 -6.73 12.08 19.24
CA LEU A 196 -6.68 10.76 18.61
C LEU A 196 -6.35 9.63 19.58
N ARG A 197 -5.78 9.93 20.75
CA ARG A 197 -5.59 8.97 21.84
C ARG A 197 -6.90 8.45 22.40
N ARG A 198 -7.96 9.24 22.25
CA ARG A 198 -9.33 8.94 22.68
C ARG A 198 -10.22 8.46 21.53
N ALA A 199 -9.63 7.99 20.44
CA ALA A 199 -10.38 7.52 19.27
C ALA A 199 -11.32 6.35 19.61
N ASP A 200 -10.92 5.46 20.53
CA ASP A 200 -11.72 4.32 21.00
C ASP A 200 -13.03 4.73 21.68
N GLU A 201 -13.11 5.95 22.23
CA GLU A 201 -14.33 6.50 22.82
C GLU A 201 -15.37 6.95 21.77
N VAL A 202 -14.89 7.25 20.55
CA VAL A 202 -15.74 7.73 19.44
C VAL A 202 -16.15 6.56 18.54
N ALA A 203 -15.22 5.64 18.26
CA ALA A 203 -15.45 4.45 17.47
C ALA A 203 -14.86 3.24 18.21
N PRO A 204 -15.69 2.29 18.65
CA PRO A 204 -15.20 1.09 19.32
C PRO A 204 -14.12 0.38 18.49
N PRO A 205 -13.02 -0.07 19.11
CA PRO A 205 -11.93 -0.70 18.41
C PRO A 205 -12.37 -2.04 17.80
N VAL A 206 -11.98 -2.28 16.56
CA VAL A 206 -12.19 -3.57 15.90
C VAL A 206 -11.02 -4.48 16.24
N SER A 207 -11.28 -5.55 16.97
CA SER A 207 -10.27 -6.54 17.32
C SER A 207 -9.79 -7.33 16.11
N VAL A 208 -8.55 -7.75 16.15
CA VAL A 208 -7.93 -8.66 15.18
C VAL A 208 -7.63 -10.00 15.81
N THR A 209 -7.60 -11.04 14.99
CA THR A 209 -7.30 -12.40 15.44
C THR A 209 -5.79 -12.63 15.56
N LEU A 210 -5.40 -13.60 16.38
CA LEU A 210 -4.00 -13.99 16.50
C LEU A 210 -3.32 -14.38 15.17
N PRO A 211 -4.00 -15.13 14.25
CA PRO A 211 -3.45 -15.38 12.92
C PRO A 211 -3.17 -14.12 12.08
N GLU A 212 -3.99 -13.08 12.21
CA GLU A 212 -3.76 -11.81 11.52
C GLU A 212 -2.51 -11.09 12.04
N VAL A 213 -2.34 -11.08 13.36
CA VAL A 213 -1.16 -10.46 13.99
C VAL A 213 0.12 -11.24 13.66
N ARG A 214 0.06 -12.57 13.71
CA ARG A 214 1.20 -13.42 13.33
C ARG A 214 1.61 -13.17 11.89
N PHE A 215 0.66 -13.12 10.96
CA PHE A 215 0.97 -12.84 9.55
C PHE A 215 1.59 -11.45 9.36
N ALA A 216 1.11 -10.43 10.06
CA ALA A 216 1.74 -9.11 10.04
C ALA A 216 3.18 -9.15 10.60
N ALA A 217 3.42 -9.91 11.67
CA ALA A 217 4.76 -10.11 12.24
C ALA A 217 5.69 -10.85 11.26
N ASP A 218 5.21 -11.88 10.57
CA ASP A 218 5.98 -12.60 9.54
C ASP A 218 6.38 -11.67 8.39
N LEU A 219 5.46 -10.79 7.96
CA LEU A 219 5.75 -9.80 6.92
C LEU A 219 6.78 -8.75 7.38
N LEU A 220 6.72 -8.31 8.63
CA LEU A 220 7.74 -7.41 9.20
C LEU A 220 9.08 -8.13 9.32
N SER A 221 9.10 -9.36 9.81
CA SER A 221 10.32 -10.18 9.86
C SER A 221 10.95 -10.36 8.48
N ALA A 222 10.13 -10.56 7.44
CA ALA A 222 10.64 -10.62 6.06
C ALA A 222 11.28 -9.31 5.60
N ILE A 223 10.82 -8.16 6.07
CA ILE A 223 11.47 -6.86 5.81
C ILE A 223 12.79 -6.76 6.58
N ASP A 224 12.79 -7.13 7.86
CA ASP A 224 13.96 -6.98 8.74
C ASP A 224 15.11 -7.90 8.31
N THR A 225 14.79 -9.12 7.87
CA THR A 225 15.79 -10.10 7.40
C THR A 225 16.15 -9.93 5.92
N GLY A 226 15.29 -9.27 5.12
CA GLY A 226 15.40 -9.20 3.66
C GLY A 226 14.92 -10.46 2.94
N PHE A 227 14.40 -11.47 3.65
CA PHE A 227 13.99 -12.77 3.11
C PHE A 227 12.63 -13.21 3.62
N ALA A 228 11.87 -13.86 2.76
CA ALA A 228 10.59 -14.47 3.09
C ALA A 228 10.63 -15.98 2.83
N GLN A 229 10.07 -16.76 3.74
CA GLN A 229 9.87 -18.17 3.59
C GLN A 229 8.54 -18.44 2.89
N VAL A 230 8.58 -19.14 1.76
CA VAL A 230 7.38 -19.47 0.94
C VAL A 230 6.88 -20.87 1.25
N SER A 231 7.81 -21.80 1.48
CA SER A 231 7.53 -23.17 1.91
C SER A 231 8.71 -23.64 2.79
N GLU A 232 8.63 -24.84 3.36
CA GLU A 232 9.70 -25.38 4.21
C GLU A 232 11.10 -25.34 3.56
N SER A 233 11.17 -25.50 2.23
CA SER A 233 12.43 -25.55 1.47
C SER A 233 12.72 -24.31 0.62
N VAL A 234 11.81 -23.35 0.52
CA VAL A 234 11.93 -22.19 -0.39
C VAL A 234 11.98 -20.89 0.36
N VAL A 235 13.15 -20.27 0.35
CA VAL A 235 13.41 -18.93 0.88
C VAL A 235 13.75 -18.00 -0.29
N ILE A 236 13.18 -16.83 -0.32
CA ILE A 236 13.35 -15.86 -1.42
C ILE A 236 13.60 -14.45 -0.88
N HIS A 237 14.10 -13.55 -1.70
CA HIS A 237 14.17 -12.13 -1.36
C HIS A 237 12.78 -11.57 -1.07
N SER A 238 12.65 -10.83 0.01
CA SER A 238 11.36 -10.33 0.52
C SER A 238 10.59 -9.49 -0.49
N HIS A 239 11.25 -8.61 -1.28
CA HIS A 239 10.57 -7.79 -2.29
C HIS A 239 9.90 -8.65 -3.39
N LEU A 240 10.43 -9.84 -3.70
CA LEU A 240 9.81 -10.79 -4.65
C LEU A 240 8.56 -11.43 -4.05
N TYR A 241 8.58 -11.72 -2.76
CA TYR A 241 7.39 -12.18 -2.03
C TYR A 241 6.31 -11.10 -2.00
N PHE A 242 6.68 -9.87 -1.62
CA PHE A 242 5.77 -8.74 -1.58
C PHE A 242 5.17 -8.40 -2.95
N ALA A 243 5.92 -8.58 -4.05
CA ALA A 243 5.39 -8.41 -5.40
C ALA A 243 4.24 -9.38 -5.70
N VAL A 244 4.37 -10.65 -5.31
CA VAL A 244 3.33 -11.67 -5.50
C VAL A 244 2.16 -11.47 -4.54
N LEU A 245 2.42 -11.19 -3.26
CA LEU A 245 1.36 -10.90 -2.29
C LEU A 245 0.48 -9.73 -2.78
N ARG A 246 1.10 -8.65 -3.25
CA ARG A 246 0.38 -7.50 -3.84
C ARG A 246 -0.42 -7.90 -5.07
N GLN A 247 0.13 -8.76 -5.94
CA GLN A 247 -0.59 -9.27 -7.10
C GLN A 247 -1.81 -10.10 -6.69
N MET A 248 -1.69 -10.96 -5.71
CA MET A 248 -2.82 -11.73 -5.19
C MET A 248 -3.92 -10.81 -4.65
N MET A 249 -3.57 -9.81 -3.85
CA MET A 249 -4.54 -8.83 -3.36
C MET A 249 -5.21 -8.06 -4.52
N LYS A 250 -4.47 -7.66 -5.55
CA LYS A 250 -5.02 -7.02 -6.76
C LYS A 250 -6.01 -7.93 -7.49
N VAL A 251 -5.69 -9.20 -7.65
CA VAL A 251 -6.58 -10.17 -8.27
C VAL A 251 -7.83 -10.34 -7.42
N MET A 252 -7.68 -10.51 -6.10
CA MET A 252 -8.81 -10.60 -5.17
C MET A 252 -9.69 -9.36 -5.16
N ALA A 253 -9.17 -8.16 -5.48
CA ALA A 253 -9.94 -6.92 -5.60
C ALA A 253 -10.69 -6.79 -6.94
N MET A 254 -10.50 -7.69 -7.90
CA MET A 254 -11.16 -7.61 -9.20
C MET A 254 -12.67 -7.92 -9.12
N ARG A 255 -13.46 -7.22 -9.96
CA ARG A 255 -14.86 -7.55 -10.25
C ARG A 255 -14.92 -8.55 -11.41
N ASP A 256 -14.75 -9.83 -11.11
CA ASP A 256 -14.83 -10.94 -12.05
C ASP A 256 -15.63 -12.07 -11.36
N ARG A 257 -16.60 -12.67 -12.07
CA ARG A 257 -17.47 -13.73 -11.50
C ARG A 257 -16.69 -14.91 -10.92
N ARG A 258 -15.54 -15.25 -11.49
CA ARG A 258 -14.67 -16.34 -11.00
C ARG A 258 -14.01 -15.94 -9.68
N ILE A 259 -13.51 -14.71 -9.63
CA ILE A 259 -12.91 -14.14 -8.41
C ILE A 259 -13.96 -13.98 -7.31
N ASP A 260 -15.20 -13.56 -7.65
CA ASP A 260 -16.29 -13.49 -6.67
C ASP A 260 -16.61 -14.85 -6.06
N LYS A 261 -16.61 -15.91 -6.88
CA LYS A 261 -16.79 -17.28 -6.40
C LYS A 261 -15.63 -17.74 -5.53
N LEU A 262 -14.40 -17.45 -5.95
CA LEU A 262 -13.19 -17.78 -5.21
C LEU A 262 -13.17 -17.09 -3.84
N ARG A 263 -13.43 -15.76 -3.79
CA ARG A 263 -13.51 -15.02 -2.53
C ARG A 263 -14.52 -15.59 -1.55
N ARG A 264 -15.76 -15.83 -2.04
CA ARG A 264 -16.82 -16.42 -1.19
C ARG A 264 -16.42 -17.79 -0.65
N ALA A 265 -15.79 -18.60 -1.48
CA ALA A 265 -15.34 -19.92 -1.04
C ALA A 265 -14.24 -19.83 0.02
N LEU A 266 -13.24 -18.96 -0.19
CA LEU A 266 -12.20 -18.73 0.81
C LEU A 266 -12.79 -18.18 2.11
N SER A 267 -13.70 -17.19 2.03
CA SER A 267 -14.34 -16.63 3.22
C SER A 267 -15.12 -17.68 3.99
N ASN A 268 -15.88 -18.56 3.30
CA ASN A 268 -16.65 -19.62 3.95
C ASN A 268 -15.73 -20.70 4.54
N THR A 269 -14.69 -21.12 3.82
CA THR A 269 -13.78 -22.18 4.27
C THR A 269 -12.97 -21.76 5.49
N PHE A 270 -12.53 -20.51 5.53
CA PHE A 270 -11.63 -19.98 6.56
C PHE A 270 -12.32 -19.03 7.54
N SER A 271 -13.66 -18.96 7.53
CA SER A 271 -14.46 -18.08 8.40
C SER A 271 -14.01 -16.60 8.36
N LEU A 272 -13.64 -16.11 7.17
CA LEU A 272 -13.23 -14.73 6.99
C LEU A 272 -14.44 -13.82 6.72
N THR A 273 -14.31 -12.56 7.11
CA THR A 273 -15.29 -11.53 6.71
C THR A 273 -15.35 -11.42 5.18
N PRO A 274 -16.54 -11.55 4.56
CA PRO A 274 -16.68 -11.43 3.11
C PRO A 274 -16.22 -10.08 2.59
N TYR A 275 -15.41 -10.08 1.51
CA TYR A 275 -14.99 -8.87 0.83
C TYR A 275 -15.81 -8.63 -0.43
N THR A 276 -16.34 -7.40 -0.55
CA THR A 276 -17.02 -6.93 -1.75
C THR A 276 -16.29 -5.72 -2.31
N PRO A 277 -15.76 -5.77 -3.55
CA PRO A 277 -15.04 -4.66 -4.12
C PRO A 277 -15.94 -3.41 -4.23
N PRO A 278 -15.47 -2.24 -3.79
CA PRO A 278 -16.23 -1.00 -3.89
C PRO A 278 -16.57 -0.63 -5.33
N ALA A 279 -17.74 0.00 -5.54
CA ALA A 279 -18.22 0.45 -6.86
C ALA A 279 -17.50 1.72 -7.33
N LEU A 280 -16.20 1.64 -7.56
CA LEU A 280 -15.39 2.78 -8.00
C LEU A 280 -15.27 2.84 -9.53
N ARG A 281 -15.24 4.06 -10.11
CA ARG A 281 -15.04 4.28 -11.55
C ARG A 281 -13.63 3.85 -12.00
N SER A 282 -12.61 4.09 -11.18
CA SER A 282 -11.24 3.61 -11.36
C SER A 282 -10.94 2.51 -10.35
N ARG A 283 -10.03 1.58 -10.71
CA ARG A 283 -9.53 0.56 -9.79
C ARG A 283 -8.40 1.17 -8.97
N PRO A 284 -8.61 1.48 -7.69
CA PRO A 284 -7.52 1.94 -6.84
C PRO A 284 -6.50 0.83 -6.67
N ASP A 285 -5.25 1.21 -6.50
CA ASP A 285 -4.23 0.24 -6.12
C ASP A 285 -4.41 -0.19 -4.65
N VAL A 286 -3.84 -1.32 -4.27
CA VAL A 286 -4.00 -1.90 -2.92
C VAL A 286 -3.69 -0.88 -1.82
N GLN A 287 -2.60 -0.12 -1.96
CA GLN A 287 -2.19 0.88 -0.97
C GLN A 287 -3.12 2.11 -0.88
N GLU A 288 -4.03 2.29 -1.84
CA GLU A 288 -5.01 3.38 -1.88
C GLU A 288 -6.34 3.02 -1.21
N LEU A 289 -6.54 1.74 -0.91
CA LEU A 289 -7.72 1.23 -0.22
C LEU A 289 -7.69 1.57 1.27
N GLY A 290 -8.86 1.64 1.89
CA GLY A 290 -9.00 1.77 3.34
C GLY A 290 -8.46 0.55 4.10
N THR A 291 -8.18 0.73 5.38
CA THR A 291 -7.59 -0.32 6.23
C THR A 291 -8.46 -1.58 6.26
N THR A 292 -9.80 -1.43 6.33
CA THR A 292 -10.73 -2.56 6.33
C THR A 292 -10.64 -3.39 5.05
N ASP A 293 -10.65 -2.74 3.88
CA ASP A 293 -10.54 -3.43 2.59
C ASP A 293 -9.20 -4.16 2.46
N ARG A 294 -8.11 -3.49 2.85
CA ARG A 294 -6.77 -4.08 2.83
C ARG A 294 -6.67 -5.28 3.75
N ARG A 295 -7.25 -5.20 4.95
CA ARG A 295 -7.31 -6.32 5.90
C ARG A 295 -7.97 -7.55 5.27
N GLN A 296 -9.16 -7.37 4.68
CA GLN A 296 -9.90 -8.48 4.06
C GLN A 296 -9.13 -9.09 2.88
N LEU A 297 -8.57 -8.25 2.00
CA LEU A 297 -7.76 -8.71 0.86
C LEU A 297 -6.48 -9.43 1.30
N LEU A 298 -5.83 -8.93 2.35
CA LEU A 298 -4.62 -9.53 2.91
C LEU A 298 -4.91 -10.93 3.46
N MET A 299 -6.01 -11.10 4.16
CA MET A 299 -6.40 -12.40 4.72
C MET A 299 -6.79 -13.40 3.63
N LEU A 300 -7.48 -12.97 2.57
CA LEU A 300 -7.76 -13.82 1.41
C LEU A 300 -6.46 -14.27 0.70
N ALA A 301 -5.49 -13.37 0.54
CA ALA A 301 -4.20 -13.69 -0.05
C ALA A 301 -3.38 -14.63 0.85
N ARG A 302 -3.39 -14.39 2.16
CA ARG A 302 -2.78 -15.30 3.16
C ARG A 302 -3.29 -16.72 3.01
N CYS A 303 -4.62 -16.93 2.95
CA CYS A 303 -5.20 -18.25 2.81
C CYS A 303 -4.70 -19.01 1.57
N LEU A 304 -4.39 -18.30 0.47
CA LEU A 304 -3.84 -18.92 -0.73
C LEU A 304 -2.34 -19.20 -0.63
N LEU A 305 -1.61 -18.48 0.23
CA LEU A 305 -0.18 -18.65 0.44
C LEU A 305 0.13 -19.72 1.50
N GLU A 306 -0.79 -19.96 2.43
CA GLU A 306 -0.67 -21.08 3.35
C GLU A 306 -0.68 -22.41 2.58
N GLU A 307 0.19 -23.35 2.97
CA GLU A 307 0.37 -24.65 2.29
C GLU A 307 0.73 -24.48 0.80
N TRP A 308 1.55 -23.47 0.51
CA TRP A 308 2.02 -23.22 -0.85
C TRP A 308 2.80 -24.42 -1.44
N PRO A 309 2.56 -24.82 -2.73
CA PRO A 309 1.62 -24.23 -3.68
C PRO A 309 0.24 -24.93 -3.72
N GLY A 310 0.04 -25.96 -2.92
CA GLY A 310 -1.09 -26.90 -3.01
C GLY A 310 -2.44 -26.18 -2.98
N ARG A 311 -2.70 -25.40 -1.92
CA ARG A 311 -3.96 -24.68 -1.72
C ARG A 311 -4.22 -23.65 -2.83
N PHE A 312 -3.20 -22.93 -3.25
CA PHE A 312 -3.31 -21.98 -4.36
C PHE A 312 -3.73 -22.67 -5.67
N ILE A 313 -3.12 -23.82 -6.01
CA ILE A 313 -3.45 -24.60 -7.20
C ILE A 313 -4.88 -25.13 -7.14
N GLU A 314 -5.25 -25.76 -6.02
CA GLU A 314 -6.58 -26.35 -5.81
C GLU A 314 -7.69 -25.32 -6.03
N PHE A 315 -7.65 -24.21 -5.27
CA PHE A 315 -8.67 -23.17 -5.35
C PHE A 315 -8.68 -22.49 -6.73
N SER A 316 -7.52 -22.23 -7.32
CA SER A 316 -7.44 -21.63 -8.65
C SER A 316 -8.08 -22.51 -9.73
N ARG A 317 -7.83 -23.81 -9.72
CA ARG A 317 -8.43 -24.79 -10.65
C ARG A 317 -9.94 -24.91 -10.43
N LYS A 318 -10.37 -25.09 -9.19
CA LYS A 318 -11.78 -25.26 -8.80
C LYS A 318 -12.63 -24.07 -9.27
N TYR A 319 -12.14 -22.84 -9.12
CA TYR A 319 -12.85 -21.62 -9.50
C TYR A 319 -12.46 -21.05 -10.87
N LYS A 320 -11.65 -21.80 -11.64
CA LYS A 320 -11.24 -21.46 -13.01
C LYS A 320 -10.52 -20.12 -13.12
N VAL A 321 -9.70 -19.80 -12.11
CA VAL A 321 -8.82 -18.63 -12.10
C VAL A 321 -7.46 -19.02 -12.68
N TRP A 322 -7.26 -18.70 -13.96
CA TRP A 322 -6.12 -19.16 -14.75
C TRP A 322 -4.98 -18.14 -14.79
N SER A 323 -3.86 -18.52 -15.41
CA SER A 323 -2.66 -17.71 -15.60
C SER A 323 -2.93 -16.27 -16.06
N SER A 324 -3.86 -16.08 -16.99
CA SER A 324 -4.23 -14.76 -17.51
C SER A 324 -4.77 -13.76 -16.48
N LEU A 325 -5.23 -14.23 -15.32
CA LEU A 325 -5.60 -13.37 -14.19
C LEU A 325 -4.43 -13.21 -13.21
N TRP A 326 -3.77 -14.30 -12.85
CA TRP A 326 -2.68 -14.29 -11.88
C TRP A 326 -1.45 -13.52 -12.37
N LEU A 327 -1.14 -13.57 -13.68
CA LEU A 327 0.03 -12.91 -14.26
C LEU A 327 -0.29 -11.53 -14.87
N ARG A 328 -1.54 -11.11 -14.85
CA ARG A 328 -2.02 -9.93 -15.59
C ARG A 328 -1.21 -8.63 -15.37
N ASN A 329 -0.78 -8.37 -14.15
CA ASN A 329 -0.05 -7.15 -13.82
C ASN A 329 1.47 -7.30 -13.92
N PHE A 330 1.95 -8.49 -14.28
CA PHE A 330 3.34 -8.77 -14.60
C PHE A 330 3.57 -8.77 -16.12
N GLU A 331 2.48 -8.81 -16.92
CA GLU A 331 2.59 -8.65 -18.37
C GLU A 331 2.86 -7.16 -18.70
N PRO A 332 3.73 -6.89 -19.69
CA PRO A 332 4.08 -5.51 -20.04
C PRO A 332 2.86 -4.75 -20.57
N ASN A 333 2.59 -3.60 -20.00
CA ASN A 333 1.83 -2.56 -20.70
C ASN A 333 2.76 -1.95 -21.76
N ALA A 334 2.21 -1.53 -22.92
CA ALA A 334 2.98 -1.06 -24.06
C ALA A 334 3.99 0.08 -23.81
N HIS A 335 3.98 0.68 -22.61
CA HIS A 335 4.82 1.81 -22.22
C HIS A 335 5.69 1.57 -20.97
N GLU A 336 5.63 0.39 -20.35
CA GLU A 336 6.45 0.07 -19.18
C GLU A 336 7.40 -1.09 -19.49
N ARG A 337 8.60 -1.08 -18.85
CA ARG A 337 9.49 -2.24 -18.89
C ARG A 337 8.75 -3.48 -18.42
N PRO A 338 8.90 -4.64 -19.11
CA PRO A 338 8.24 -5.87 -18.72
C PRO A 338 8.65 -6.24 -17.29
N ARG A 339 7.73 -6.18 -16.35
CA ARG A 339 7.92 -6.77 -15.03
C ARG A 339 7.63 -8.25 -15.15
N THR A 340 8.66 -9.05 -15.14
CA THR A 340 8.52 -10.50 -15.07
C THR A 340 8.02 -10.90 -13.69
N ALA A 341 7.03 -11.78 -13.65
CA ALA A 341 6.61 -12.37 -12.38
C ALA A 341 7.81 -13.10 -11.73
N PRO A 342 7.95 -13.03 -10.39
CA PRO A 342 8.97 -13.81 -9.70
C PRO A 342 8.90 -15.28 -10.06
N PHE A 343 10.04 -15.91 -10.31
CA PHE A 343 10.12 -17.28 -10.83
C PHE A 343 9.37 -18.32 -9.96
N TRP A 344 9.47 -18.20 -8.66
CA TRP A 344 8.79 -19.09 -7.71
C TRP A 344 7.26 -19.11 -7.88
N PHE A 345 6.67 -17.98 -8.26
CA PHE A 345 5.24 -17.84 -8.54
C PHE A 345 4.93 -18.19 -10.00
N TRP A 346 5.73 -17.67 -10.92
CA TRP A 346 5.57 -17.89 -12.35
C TRP A 346 5.61 -19.37 -12.70
N SER A 347 6.56 -20.15 -12.15
CA SER A 347 6.71 -21.58 -12.42
C SER A 347 5.44 -22.36 -12.03
N VAL A 348 4.90 -22.11 -10.83
CA VAL A 348 3.68 -22.76 -10.36
C VAL A 348 2.47 -22.39 -11.24
N VAL A 349 2.32 -21.10 -11.57
CA VAL A 349 1.23 -20.64 -12.43
C VAL A 349 1.35 -21.22 -13.85
N HIS A 350 2.58 -21.27 -14.39
CA HIS A 350 2.83 -21.81 -15.73
C HIS A 350 2.57 -23.31 -15.79
N GLU A 351 3.07 -24.06 -14.85
CA GLU A 351 2.92 -25.52 -14.81
C GLU A 351 1.50 -25.97 -14.55
N HIS A 352 0.80 -25.34 -13.60
CA HIS A 352 -0.47 -25.84 -13.10
C HIS A 352 -1.71 -25.08 -13.59
N LEU A 353 -1.59 -23.81 -13.97
CA LEU A 353 -2.70 -22.92 -14.30
C LEU A 353 -2.61 -22.32 -15.71
N TYR A 354 -1.59 -22.70 -16.49
CA TYR A 354 -1.50 -22.24 -17.87
C TYR A 354 -2.56 -22.95 -18.71
N ARG A 355 -3.35 -22.16 -19.42
CA ARG A 355 -4.25 -22.65 -20.46
C ARG A 355 -3.80 -22.07 -21.77
N ALA A 356 -3.22 -22.91 -22.64
CA ALA A 356 -3.02 -22.55 -24.03
C ALA A 356 -4.38 -22.21 -24.63
N LYS A 357 -4.58 -20.94 -25.03
CA LYS A 357 -5.72 -20.59 -25.87
C LYS A 357 -5.43 -21.16 -27.25
N TYR A 358 -6.16 -22.16 -27.66
CA TYR A 358 -6.12 -22.62 -29.05
C TYR A 358 -6.39 -21.43 -29.96
N ARG A 359 -5.50 -21.20 -30.91
CA ARG A 359 -5.64 -20.20 -31.97
C ARG A 359 -5.72 -20.97 -33.26
N PRO A 360 -6.89 -20.93 -33.97
CA PRO A 360 -6.99 -21.56 -35.28
C PRO A 360 -5.89 -21.05 -36.21
N SER A 361 -5.30 -21.95 -36.97
CA SER A 361 -4.36 -21.58 -38.02
C SER A 361 -5.06 -20.74 -39.11
N GLU A 362 -4.30 -20.09 -39.96
CA GLU A 362 -4.86 -19.37 -41.10
C GLU A 362 -5.59 -20.30 -42.08
N THR A 363 -5.07 -21.52 -42.27
CA THR A 363 -5.69 -22.55 -43.04
C THR A 363 -7.03 -23.02 -42.48
N GLU A 364 -7.13 -23.31 -41.19
CA GLU A 364 -8.39 -23.65 -40.53
C GLU A 364 -9.42 -22.50 -40.62
N THR A 365 -8.97 -21.28 -40.41
CA THR A 365 -9.84 -20.09 -40.50
C THR A 365 -10.35 -19.91 -41.92
N SER A 366 -9.49 -20.04 -42.92
CA SER A 366 -9.86 -19.93 -44.34
C SER A 366 -10.82 -21.05 -44.80
N ALA A 367 -10.56 -22.29 -44.36
CA ALA A 367 -11.45 -23.42 -44.62
C ALA A 367 -12.84 -23.20 -43.99
N ALA A 368 -12.91 -22.73 -42.75
CA ALA A 368 -14.16 -22.43 -42.07
C ALA A 368 -14.95 -21.28 -42.77
N ILE A 369 -14.27 -20.24 -43.24
CA ILE A 369 -14.87 -19.15 -44.02
C ILE A 369 -15.45 -19.68 -45.34
N SER A 370 -14.67 -20.49 -46.07
CA SER A 370 -15.11 -21.13 -47.30
C SER A 370 -16.36 -22.00 -47.10
N TYR A 371 -16.37 -22.82 -46.05
CA TYR A 371 -17.52 -23.64 -45.70
C TYR A 371 -18.77 -22.80 -45.42
N LEU A 372 -18.66 -21.75 -44.57
CA LEU A 372 -19.80 -20.87 -44.28
C LEU A 372 -20.36 -20.17 -45.53
N LYS A 373 -19.49 -19.76 -46.42
CA LYS A 373 -19.90 -19.17 -47.72
C LYS A 373 -20.65 -20.20 -48.59
N HIS A 374 -20.16 -21.42 -48.70
CA HIS A 374 -20.82 -22.47 -49.49
C HIS A 374 -22.15 -22.96 -48.88
N SER A 375 -22.24 -22.96 -47.55
CA SER A 375 -23.47 -23.36 -46.85
C SER A 375 -24.56 -22.25 -46.83
N GLY A 376 -24.32 -21.10 -47.45
CA GLY A 376 -25.26 -19.95 -47.44
C GLY A 376 -25.44 -19.31 -46.07
N THR A 377 -24.58 -19.66 -45.10
CA THR A 377 -24.69 -19.12 -43.75
C THR A 377 -24.02 -17.74 -43.70
N VAL A 378 -24.73 -16.78 -43.08
CA VAL A 378 -24.18 -15.42 -42.94
C VAL A 378 -22.84 -15.45 -42.21
N LEU A 379 -21.82 -14.98 -42.89
CA LEU A 379 -20.46 -14.93 -42.36
C LEU A 379 -20.38 -13.86 -41.26
N ASN A 380 -20.38 -14.29 -39.99
CA ASN A 380 -20.18 -13.44 -38.86
C ASN A 380 -19.28 -14.13 -37.80
N LYS A 381 -18.81 -13.33 -36.84
CA LYS A 381 -17.91 -13.81 -35.77
C LYS A 381 -18.53 -14.98 -35.00
N SER A 382 -19.84 -14.96 -34.76
CA SER A 382 -20.53 -15.99 -33.98
C SER A 382 -20.59 -17.32 -34.73
N ALA A 383 -20.93 -17.29 -36.03
CA ALA A 383 -20.96 -18.47 -36.89
C ALA A 383 -19.55 -19.08 -37.03
N LEU A 384 -18.54 -18.25 -37.26
CA LEU A 384 -17.16 -18.69 -37.37
C LEU A 384 -16.63 -19.28 -36.04
N SER A 385 -16.92 -18.62 -34.93
CA SER A 385 -16.53 -19.13 -33.61
C SER A 385 -17.22 -20.46 -33.27
N ARG A 386 -18.49 -20.63 -33.67
CA ARG A 386 -19.26 -21.87 -33.48
C ARG A 386 -18.68 -23.01 -34.32
N LEU A 387 -18.38 -22.75 -35.58
CA LEU A 387 -17.79 -23.75 -36.45
C LEU A 387 -16.40 -24.21 -36.03
N LEU A 388 -15.53 -23.27 -35.61
CA LEU A 388 -14.20 -23.56 -35.13
C LEU A 388 -14.15 -24.07 -33.68
N GLY A 389 -15.26 -24.04 -32.96
CA GLY A 389 -15.30 -24.44 -31.55
C GLY A 389 -14.52 -23.51 -30.59
N VAL A 390 -14.07 -22.36 -31.08
CA VAL A 390 -13.25 -21.42 -30.31
C VAL A 390 -13.64 -19.97 -30.56
N ALA A 391 -13.44 -19.09 -29.59
CA ALA A 391 -13.70 -17.67 -29.75
C ALA A 391 -12.69 -17.03 -30.73
N VAL A 392 -13.17 -16.55 -31.85
CA VAL A 392 -12.34 -15.87 -32.87
C VAL A 392 -12.12 -14.42 -32.42
N ILE A 393 -10.85 -13.99 -32.31
CA ILE A 393 -10.48 -12.60 -32.01
C ILE A 393 -10.51 -11.82 -33.33
N ARG A 394 -11.16 -10.62 -33.34
CA ARG A 394 -11.15 -9.73 -34.51
C ARG A 394 -9.72 -9.46 -34.96
N ARG A 395 -9.30 -9.98 -36.12
CA ARG A 395 -8.17 -9.42 -36.88
C ARG A 395 -8.74 -8.38 -37.84
N LYS A 396 -8.16 -7.18 -37.89
CA LYS A 396 -8.48 -6.17 -38.93
C LYS A 396 -8.27 -6.84 -40.31
N GLY A 397 -9.32 -6.91 -41.12
CA GLY A 397 -9.27 -7.37 -42.49
C GLY A 397 -9.91 -8.73 -42.81
N ILE A 398 -10.46 -9.51 -41.85
CA ILE A 398 -11.05 -10.84 -42.11
C ILE A 398 -12.60 -10.84 -41.99
N LEU A 399 -13.17 -9.88 -41.34
CA LEU A 399 -14.64 -9.70 -41.25
C LEU A 399 -14.96 -8.25 -41.58
N CYS A 400 -15.55 -7.98 -42.72
CA CYS A 400 -16.25 -6.73 -43.04
C CYS A 400 -17.57 -6.67 -42.30
#